data_8cf0321d26711dc1dc933f1a73263cb1
#
_entry.id   8cf0321d26711dc1dc933f1a73263cb1
#
_cell.length_a   1.000
_cell.length_b   1.000
_cell.length_c   1.000
_cell.angle_alpha   90.00
_cell.angle_beta   90.00
_cell.angle_gamma   90.00
#
_symmetry.space_group_name_H-M   'P 1'
#
loop_
_entity.id
_entity.type
_entity.pdbx_description
1 polymer ?
#
loop_
_entity_poly.entity_id
_entity_poly.type
_entity_poly.pdbx_seq_one_letter_code
_entity_poly.pdbx_strand_id
1 'polypeptide(L)'
;MNRRYFIKSGGIALASFGVMTTAPTFLKRALGETLFAGGRRKTLIAIFQRGAVDGLNMVVPYGEHNYYDLRPNIAIPKPDGGAASAINLDGYFGLHPSLQSFKPLWDSRRLAIVHAAGSPDNTRSHFDAQDYMESATPGVKSTPDGWLNRYLQTKADPQKSLFRAVSMTQNMPRAMQGKAPTLAISNLADFNIRAGQSSASVQGGFEAIYDQTVNDSLHGTGKETFEAINYLKQVNPAQYKAENGANYPRNPFGNSLLQIAQLIKAGVGLEVAFTDIGGWDTHVNEGNQQGQLSNLLRGFSSAIAALYTDLGQRMDDVVVLTMSEFGRTAKENGNRGTDHGHANAMFVVGNSVRGGKVYGEWPGLKSDQLNEGRDLALTTDFRDVFGEIAYKHLGATNLKAVFPGYEGGKSKFRGVLG
;
A
#
# COMPACT_ATOMS: atom_id res chain seq x y z
N MET A 1 -12.34 41.52 26.20
CA MET A 1 -11.37 40.61 25.55
C MET A 1 -10.39 40.10 26.61
N ASN A 2 -10.31 38.80 26.79
CA ASN A 2 -9.58 38.17 27.92
C ASN A 2 -8.07 38.13 27.56
N ARG A 3 -7.19 38.66 28.43
CA ARG A 3 -5.73 38.74 28.26
C ARG A 3 -5.09 37.40 27.83
N ARG A 4 -5.65 36.27 28.29
CA ARG A 4 -5.21 34.91 27.91
C ARG A 4 -5.50 34.58 26.44
N TYR A 5 -6.56 35.14 25.87
CA TYR A 5 -6.91 34.93 24.45
C TYR A 5 -5.97 35.73 23.54
N PHE A 6 -5.63 36.94 23.95
CA PHE A 6 -4.70 37.82 23.22
C PHE A 6 -3.28 37.26 23.19
N ILE A 7 -2.80 36.68 24.31
CA ILE A 7 -1.46 36.05 24.37
C ILE A 7 -1.41 34.77 23.57
N LYS A 8 -2.45 33.94 23.58
CA LYS A 8 -2.52 32.73 22.76
C LYS A 8 -2.59 33.05 21.26
N SER A 9 -3.42 34.01 20.88
CA SER A 9 -3.60 34.38 19.46
C SER A 9 -2.37 35.19 18.95
N GLY A 10 -1.78 36.06 19.76
CA GLY A 10 -0.58 36.80 19.39
C GLY A 10 0.68 35.94 19.36
N GLY A 11 0.81 34.98 20.28
CA GLY A 11 1.92 34.02 20.30
C GLY A 11 1.92 33.05 19.08
N ILE A 12 0.76 32.60 18.64
CA ILE A 12 0.61 31.79 17.43
C ILE A 12 0.91 32.66 16.18
N ALA A 13 0.48 33.90 16.12
CA ALA A 13 0.77 34.79 14.99
C ALA A 13 2.27 35.10 14.88
N LEU A 14 2.96 35.36 16.01
CA LEU A 14 4.40 35.64 16.03
C LEU A 14 5.25 34.40 15.70
N ALA A 15 4.85 33.22 16.18
CA ALA A 15 5.50 31.95 15.81
C ALA A 15 5.31 31.65 14.32
N SER A 16 4.12 31.92 13.75
CA SER A 16 3.83 31.78 12.33
C SER A 16 4.66 32.74 11.47
N PHE A 17 4.84 33.98 11.88
CA PHE A 17 5.66 34.96 11.15
C PHE A 17 7.17 34.64 11.19
N GLY A 18 7.70 34.24 12.33
CA GLY A 18 9.11 33.86 12.49
C GLY A 18 9.49 32.62 11.67
N VAL A 19 8.62 31.59 11.62
CA VAL A 19 8.83 30.38 10.84
C VAL A 19 8.71 30.65 9.34
N MET A 20 7.82 31.55 8.90
CA MET A 20 7.65 31.89 7.48
C MET A 20 8.86 32.60 6.85
N THR A 21 9.67 33.33 7.61
CA THR A 21 10.82 34.05 7.03
C THR A 21 12.04 33.21 6.79
N THR A 22 12.21 32.13 7.55
CA THR A 22 13.38 31.22 7.49
C THR A 22 13.05 29.83 6.95
N ALA A 23 11.76 29.48 6.82
CA ALA A 23 11.35 28.17 6.36
C ALA A 23 11.58 27.99 4.85
N PRO A 24 12.03 26.79 4.41
CA PRO A 24 12.13 26.45 2.99
C PRO A 24 10.82 26.69 2.23
N THR A 25 10.92 27.01 0.93
CA THR A 25 9.76 27.39 0.12
C THR A 25 8.65 26.34 0.10
N PHE A 26 9.02 25.04 0.08
CA PHE A 26 8.05 23.94 0.14
C PHE A 26 7.37 23.86 1.51
N LEU A 27 8.09 24.14 2.61
CA LEU A 27 7.52 24.16 3.97
C LEU A 27 6.59 25.38 4.15
N LYS A 28 6.93 26.52 3.56
CA LYS A 28 6.02 27.69 3.50
C LYS A 28 4.73 27.35 2.77
N ARG A 29 4.82 26.59 1.67
CA ARG A 29 3.66 26.10 0.93
C ARG A 29 2.86 25.09 1.74
N ALA A 30 3.52 24.06 2.32
CA ALA A 30 2.86 23.05 3.14
C ALA A 30 2.18 23.64 4.39
N LEU A 31 2.85 24.57 5.09
CA LEU A 31 2.28 25.28 6.25
C LEU A 31 1.18 26.26 5.84
N GLY A 32 1.36 26.97 4.72
CA GLY A 32 0.36 27.89 4.19
C GLY A 32 -0.95 27.18 3.87
N GLU A 33 -0.89 26.00 3.27
CA GLU A 33 -2.07 25.20 2.95
C GLU A 33 -2.71 24.53 4.18
N THR A 34 -1.92 24.16 5.19
CA THR A 34 -2.43 23.62 6.47
C THR A 34 -3.13 24.70 7.29
N LEU A 35 -2.69 25.97 7.20
CA LEU A 35 -3.25 27.10 7.94
C LEU A 35 -4.38 27.82 7.19
N PHE A 36 -4.47 27.70 5.85
CA PHE A 36 -5.36 28.51 5.00
C PHE A 36 -6.36 27.75 4.15
N ALA A 37 -6.77 26.51 4.56
CA ALA A 37 -7.84 25.72 3.94
C ALA A 37 -7.44 24.94 2.69
N GLY A 38 -6.78 23.86 2.86
CA GLY A 38 -6.84 22.75 1.93
C GLY A 38 -7.26 21.51 2.71
N GLY A 39 -8.31 20.81 2.32
CA GLY A 39 -8.69 19.54 2.92
C GLY A 39 -7.48 18.60 3.01
N ARG A 40 -7.43 17.77 4.05
CA ARG A 40 -6.38 16.76 4.22
C ARG A 40 -6.17 16.01 2.92
N ARG A 41 -4.91 15.81 2.50
CA ARG A 41 -4.59 15.10 1.26
C ARG A 41 -4.94 13.63 1.42
N LYS A 42 -5.66 13.07 0.45
CA LYS A 42 -5.95 11.64 0.41
C LYS A 42 -4.68 10.86 0.05
N THR A 43 -4.41 9.79 0.77
CA THR A 43 -3.21 8.96 0.62
C THR A 43 -3.59 7.52 0.33
N LEU A 44 -3.04 6.96 -0.74
CA LEU A 44 -3.07 5.53 -1.03
C LEU A 44 -1.76 4.89 -0.60
N ILE A 45 -1.86 3.83 0.20
CA ILE A 45 -0.73 2.94 0.51
C ILE A 45 -0.94 1.64 -0.25
N ALA A 46 -0.15 1.41 -1.30
CA ALA A 46 -0.18 0.19 -2.09
C ALA A 46 0.87 -0.79 -1.54
N ILE A 47 0.44 -2.00 -1.20
CA ILE A 47 1.28 -3.06 -0.65
C ILE A 47 1.29 -4.24 -1.62
N PHE A 48 2.47 -4.62 -2.11
CA PHE A 48 2.62 -5.76 -3.00
C PHE A 48 3.12 -6.99 -2.24
N GLN A 49 2.34 -8.07 -2.25
CA GLN A 49 2.70 -9.38 -1.71
C GLN A 49 3.40 -10.20 -2.81
N ARG A 50 4.74 -10.09 -2.90
CA ARG A 50 5.53 -10.69 -3.98
C ARG A 50 5.78 -12.19 -3.77
N GLY A 51 5.41 -12.98 -4.76
CA GLY A 51 5.56 -14.43 -4.75
C GLY A 51 4.22 -15.17 -4.75
N ALA A 52 3.13 -14.49 -5.11
CA ALA A 52 1.81 -15.09 -5.26
C ALA A 52 1.30 -15.73 -3.96
N VAL A 53 0.82 -14.90 -3.05
CA VAL A 53 0.27 -15.37 -1.77
C VAL A 53 -0.88 -16.37 -1.98
N ASP A 54 -0.96 -17.40 -1.16
CA ASP A 54 -2.09 -18.33 -1.20
C ASP A 54 -3.37 -17.69 -0.66
N GLY A 55 -4.18 -17.17 -1.59
CA GLY A 55 -5.44 -16.51 -1.28
C GLY A 55 -6.47 -17.42 -0.64
N LEU A 56 -6.47 -18.71 -0.98
CA LEU A 56 -7.42 -19.68 -0.42
C LEU A 56 -7.11 -20.04 1.05
N ASN A 57 -5.84 -20.03 1.45
CA ASN A 57 -5.47 -20.18 2.86
C ASN A 57 -5.44 -18.83 3.61
N MET A 58 -5.26 -17.72 2.90
CA MET A 58 -5.35 -16.37 3.49
C MET A 58 -6.79 -16.00 3.84
N VAL A 59 -7.75 -16.23 2.91
CA VAL A 59 -9.19 -16.03 3.09
C VAL A 59 -9.89 -17.35 2.78
N VAL A 60 -10.13 -18.08 3.82
CA VAL A 60 -10.52 -19.50 3.79
C VAL A 60 -12.00 -19.66 3.44
N PRO A 61 -12.36 -20.30 2.32
CA PRO A 61 -13.76 -20.62 2.00
C PRO A 61 -14.19 -21.87 2.79
N TYR A 62 -14.26 -21.78 4.10
CA TYR A 62 -14.51 -22.92 4.97
C TYR A 62 -15.91 -23.54 4.80
N GLY A 63 -16.84 -22.79 4.20
CA GLY A 63 -18.14 -23.30 3.78
C GLY A 63 -18.08 -24.21 2.55
N GLU A 64 -16.99 -24.19 1.81
CA GLU A 64 -16.77 -24.96 0.59
C GLU A 64 -16.17 -26.34 0.91
N HIS A 65 -16.88 -27.43 0.60
CA HIS A 65 -16.40 -28.78 0.91
C HIS A 65 -15.15 -29.13 0.11
N ASN A 66 -15.13 -28.77 -1.18
CA ASN A 66 -14.01 -29.06 -2.07
C ASN A 66 -12.68 -28.42 -1.62
N TYR A 67 -12.71 -27.36 -0.79
CA TYR A 67 -11.50 -26.79 -0.22
C TYR A 67 -10.72 -27.82 0.62
N TYR A 68 -11.41 -28.64 1.40
CA TYR A 68 -10.79 -29.67 2.25
C TYR A 68 -10.34 -30.89 1.43
N ASP A 69 -11.11 -31.28 0.41
CA ASP A 69 -10.75 -32.39 -0.48
C ASP A 69 -9.49 -32.07 -1.32
N LEU A 70 -9.36 -30.81 -1.73
CA LEU A 70 -8.22 -30.34 -2.51
C LEU A 70 -6.96 -30.11 -1.66
N ARG A 71 -7.10 -29.93 -0.35
CA ARG A 71 -6.01 -29.51 0.56
C ARG A 71 -5.95 -30.36 1.84
N PRO A 72 -5.82 -31.70 1.73
CA PRO A 72 -5.90 -32.58 2.90
C PRO A 72 -4.84 -32.32 3.97
N ASN A 73 -3.68 -31.71 3.63
CA ASN A 73 -2.59 -31.44 4.56
C ASN A 73 -2.46 -29.97 4.96
N ILE A 74 -2.83 -29.03 4.07
CA ILE A 74 -2.60 -27.59 4.30
C ILE A 74 -3.89 -26.81 4.56
N ALA A 75 -5.07 -27.43 4.50
CA ALA A 75 -6.34 -26.78 4.80
C ALA A 75 -6.35 -26.21 6.23
N ILE A 76 -6.95 -25.02 6.36
CA ILE A 76 -7.22 -24.41 7.66
C ILE A 76 -8.53 -24.97 8.22
N PRO A 77 -8.57 -25.48 9.44
CA PRO A 77 -9.79 -26.04 10.04
C PRO A 77 -10.96 -25.05 10.07
N LYS A 78 -12.18 -25.56 9.99
CA LYS A 78 -13.40 -24.76 10.14
C LYS A 78 -13.41 -24.03 11.46
N PRO A 79 -14.09 -22.87 11.53
CA PRO A 79 -14.24 -22.14 12.81
C PRO A 79 -14.86 -23.03 13.88
N ASP A 80 -14.15 -23.24 14.99
CA ASP A 80 -14.58 -23.94 16.19
C ASP A 80 -14.40 -23.09 17.47
N GLY A 81 -13.95 -21.83 17.29
CA GLY A 81 -13.62 -20.91 18.38
C GLY A 81 -12.20 -21.10 18.92
N GLY A 82 -11.45 -22.10 18.47
CA GLY A 82 -10.06 -22.34 18.85
C GLY A 82 -9.07 -21.44 18.10
N ALA A 83 -7.92 -21.20 18.71
CA ALA A 83 -6.87 -20.34 18.15
C ALA A 83 -6.23 -20.89 16.85
N ALA A 84 -6.45 -22.16 16.55
CA ALA A 84 -5.91 -22.85 15.38
C ALA A 84 -6.90 -22.96 14.22
N SER A 85 -8.15 -22.54 14.40
CA SER A 85 -9.20 -22.59 13.38
C SER A 85 -9.37 -21.27 12.63
N ALA A 86 -10.01 -21.32 11.46
CA ALA A 86 -10.34 -20.12 10.69
C ALA A 86 -11.18 -19.14 11.55
N ILE A 87 -10.90 -17.85 11.41
CA ILE A 87 -11.64 -16.79 12.07
C ILE A 87 -12.89 -16.51 11.24
N ASN A 88 -14.06 -16.88 11.74
CA ASN A 88 -15.32 -16.68 11.03
C ASN A 88 -15.54 -15.21 10.66
N LEU A 89 -15.95 -14.98 9.40
CA LEU A 89 -16.29 -13.67 8.85
C LEU A 89 -17.81 -13.53 8.63
N ASP A 90 -18.40 -14.44 7.88
CA ASP A 90 -19.79 -14.32 7.37
C ASP A 90 -20.56 -15.64 7.30
N GLY A 91 -20.04 -16.71 7.88
CA GLY A 91 -20.65 -18.04 7.83
C GLY A 91 -20.19 -18.91 6.66
N TYR A 92 -19.43 -18.36 5.72
CA TYR A 92 -18.87 -19.08 4.56
C TYR A 92 -17.36 -18.87 4.42
N PHE A 93 -16.89 -17.63 4.56
CA PHE A 93 -15.48 -17.27 4.54
C PHE A 93 -14.95 -17.05 5.95
N GLY A 94 -13.66 -17.32 6.12
CA GLY A 94 -12.90 -17.05 7.33
C GLY A 94 -11.52 -16.50 7.00
N LEU A 95 -10.91 -15.78 7.95
CA LEU A 95 -9.49 -15.44 7.86
C LEU A 95 -8.64 -16.59 8.39
N HIS A 96 -7.45 -16.74 7.81
CA HIS A 96 -6.41 -17.56 8.41
C HIS A 96 -6.19 -17.16 9.88
N PRO A 97 -5.99 -18.10 10.83
CA PRO A 97 -5.85 -17.76 12.26
C PRO A 97 -4.71 -16.77 12.55
N SER A 98 -3.65 -16.76 11.74
CA SER A 98 -2.56 -15.78 11.86
C SER A 98 -2.93 -14.36 11.43
N LEU A 99 -4.10 -14.14 10.84
CA LEU A 99 -4.64 -12.82 10.52
C LEU A 99 -5.50 -12.24 11.66
N GLN A 100 -5.34 -12.72 12.89
CA GLN A 100 -6.11 -12.27 14.06
C GLN A 100 -6.08 -10.75 14.24
N SER A 101 -5.00 -10.07 13.87
CA SER A 101 -4.89 -8.61 13.94
C SER A 101 -5.86 -7.88 12.99
N PHE A 102 -6.42 -8.56 12.00
CA PHE A 102 -7.43 -8.01 11.09
C PHE A 102 -8.87 -8.12 11.63
N LYS A 103 -9.11 -8.98 12.63
CA LYS A 103 -10.46 -9.20 13.15
C LYS A 103 -11.12 -7.91 13.69
N PRO A 104 -10.42 -7.05 14.48
CA PRO A 104 -11.00 -5.77 14.90
C PRO A 104 -11.32 -4.82 13.74
N LEU A 105 -10.51 -4.83 12.67
CA LEU A 105 -10.75 -4.01 11.47
C LEU A 105 -11.98 -4.52 10.70
N TRP A 106 -12.15 -5.83 10.62
CA TRP A 106 -13.34 -6.44 10.05
C TRP A 106 -14.60 -6.09 10.83
N ASP A 107 -14.58 -6.29 12.14
CA ASP A 107 -15.74 -6.05 13.03
C ASP A 107 -16.16 -4.58 13.04
N SER A 108 -15.20 -3.67 12.96
CA SER A 108 -15.45 -2.23 12.85
C SER A 108 -15.78 -1.78 11.42
N ARG A 109 -15.89 -2.69 10.46
CA ARG A 109 -16.17 -2.42 9.04
C ARG A 109 -15.12 -1.52 8.37
N ARG A 110 -13.85 -1.69 8.74
CA ARG A 110 -12.71 -0.95 8.19
C ARG A 110 -11.83 -1.80 7.26
N LEU A 111 -12.14 -3.08 7.13
CA LEU A 111 -11.50 -4.03 6.24
C LEU A 111 -12.54 -4.61 5.27
N ALA A 112 -12.32 -4.41 3.98
CA ALA A 112 -13.01 -5.11 2.89
C ALA A 112 -12.08 -6.17 2.30
N ILE A 113 -12.64 -7.30 1.89
CA ILE A 113 -11.94 -8.38 1.20
C ILE A 113 -12.55 -8.49 -0.19
N VAL A 114 -11.71 -8.57 -1.24
CA VAL A 114 -12.18 -8.87 -2.59
C VAL A 114 -11.59 -10.23 -2.97
N HIS A 115 -12.42 -11.25 -3.04
CA HIS A 115 -12.03 -12.60 -3.40
C HIS A 115 -12.18 -12.88 -4.89
N ALA A 116 -11.51 -13.91 -5.38
CA ALA A 116 -11.48 -14.27 -6.81
C ALA A 116 -11.09 -13.09 -7.73
N ALA A 117 -10.14 -12.26 -7.24
CA ALA A 117 -9.64 -11.08 -7.91
C ALA A 117 -8.24 -11.31 -8.47
N GLY A 118 -7.91 -10.70 -9.61
CA GLY A 118 -6.59 -10.82 -10.21
C GLY A 118 -6.50 -10.25 -11.62
N SER A 119 -5.44 -10.61 -12.32
CA SER A 119 -5.23 -10.24 -13.73
C SER A 119 -6.06 -11.10 -14.66
N PRO A 120 -6.68 -10.54 -15.73
CA PRO A 120 -7.29 -11.35 -16.77
C PRO A 120 -6.28 -12.11 -17.66
N ASP A 121 -4.99 -11.83 -17.54
CA ASP A 121 -3.93 -12.57 -18.21
C ASP A 121 -3.58 -13.82 -17.41
N ASN A 122 -3.47 -14.96 -18.09
CA ASN A 122 -3.24 -16.28 -17.48
C ASN A 122 -1.75 -16.62 -17.26
N THR A 123 -0.85 -15.65 -17.39
CA THR A 123 0.57 -15.92 -17.14
C THR A 123 0.81 -16.42 -15.72
N ARG A 124 1.67 -17.41 -15.56
CA ARG A 124 2.17 -17.92 -14.28
C ARG A 124 3.65 -17.59 -14.07
N SER A 125 4.18 -16.65 -14.87
CA SER A 125 5.51 -16.08 -14.69
C SER A 125 5.44 -14.91 -13.69
N HIS A 126 6.14 -15.01 -12.58
CA HIS A 126 6.21 -13.91 -11.61
C HIS A 126 6.65 -12.59 -12.27
N PHE A 127 7.64 -12.65 -13.15
CA PHE A 127 8.16 -11.45 -13.82
C PHE A 127 7.09 -10.75 -14.66
N ASP A 128 6.38 -11.51 -15.48
CA ASP A 128 5.34 -10.98 -16.35
C ASP A 128 4.12 -10.50 -15.56
N ALA A 129 3.65 -11.32 -14.63
CA ALA A 129 2.47 -11.00 -13.84
C ALA A 129 2.69 -9.81 -12.91
N GLN A 130 3.88 -9.65 -12.32
CA GLN A 130 4.25 -8.47 -11.54
C GLN A 130 4.26 -7.22 -12.41
N ASP A 131 4.85 -7.28 -13.61
CA ASP A 131 4.83 -6.16 -14.56
C ASP A 131 3.38 -5.78 -14.94
N TYR A 132 2.53 -6.77 -15.25
CA TYR A 132 1.13 -6.55 -15.62
C TYR A 132 0.29 -5.96 -14.47
N MET A 133 0.52 -6.41 -13.24
CA MET A 133 -0.16 -5.87 -12.06
C MET A 133 0.29 -4.43 -11.78
N GLU A 134 1.57 -4.16 -11.87
CA GLU A 134 2.17 -2.85 -11.59
C GLU A 134 1.98 -1.85 -12.74
N SER A 135 1.96 -2.31 -13.98
CA SER A 135 1.58 -1.47 -15.13
C SER A 135 0.07 -1.32 -15.29
N ALA A 136 -0.72 -2.21 -14.69
CA ALA A 136 -2.16 -2.35 -14.90
C ALA A 136 -2.55 -2.53 -16.37
N THR A 137 -1.70 -3.19 -17.16
CA THR A 137 -1.90 -3.52 -18.57
C THR A 137 -1.65 -5.00 -18.83
N PRO A 138 -2.56 -5.89 -18.39
CA PRO A 138 -2.43 -7.34 -18.57
C PRO A 138 -2.10 -7.73 -20.01
N GLY A 139 -1.10 -8.59 -20.19
CA GLY A 139 -0.66 -9.07 -21.52
C GLY A 139 0.17 -8.06 -22.34
N VAL A 140 0.41 -6.84 -21.84
CA VAL A 140 1.12 -5.79 -22.59
C VAL A 140 2.42 -5.39 -21.89
N LYS A 141 3.55 -5.84 -22.45
CA LYS A 141 4.91 -5.54 -21.92
C LYS A 141 5.47 -4.17 -22.35
N SER A 142 4.89 -3.55 -23.37
CA SER A 142 5.40 -2.29 -23.95
C SER A 142 4.92 -1.03 -23.22
N THR A 143 4.11 -1.15 -22.18
CA THR A 143 3.62 0.01 -21.43
C THR A 143 4.80 0.65 -20.68
N PRO A 144 5.13 1.93 -20.91
CA PRO A 144 6.35 2.52 -20.32
C PRO A 144 6.20 2.84 -18.84
N ASP A 145 5.01 3.19 -18.40
CA ASP A 145 4.73 3.75 -17.05
C ASP A 145 3.93 2.77 -16.19
N GLY A 146 4.14 2.81 -14.88
CA GLY A 146 3.30 2.14 -13.90
C GLY A 146 1.98 2.89 -13.65
N TRP A 147 0.94 2.19 -13.17
CA TRP A 147 -0.39 2.77 -13.00
C TRP A 147 -0.43 3.90 -11.95
N LEU A 148 0.34 3.78 -10.87
CA LEU A 148 0.45 4.84 -9.85
C LEU A 148 1.11 6.09 -10.42
N ASN A 149 2.15 5.93 -11.23
CA ASN A 149 2.79 7.06 -11.88
C ASN A 149 1.87 7.73 -12.91
N ARG A 150 1.13 6.94 -13.71
CA ARG A 150 0.13 7.52 -14.63
C ARG A 150 -0.95 8.28 -13.88
N TYR A 151 -1.41 7.77 -12.72
CA TYR A 151 -2.31 8.53 -11.86
C TYR A 151 -1.71 9.89 -11.49
N LEU A 152 -0.47 9.93 -11.01
CA LEU A 152 0.22 11.17 -10.65
C LEU A 152 0.36 12.15 -11.82
N GLN A 153 0.57 11.65 -13.04
CA GLN A 153 0.63 12.46 -14.27
C GLN A 153 -0.72 13.09 -14.63
N THR A 154 -1.84 12.46 -14.27
CA THR A 154 -3.19 12.97 -14.58
C THR A 154 -3.67 14.07 -13.64
N LYS A 155 -2.95 14.30 -12.54
CA LYS A 155 -3.35 15.23 -11.48
C LYS A 155 -2.26 16.24 -11.18
N ALA A 156 -2.53 17.52 -11.39
CA ALA A 156 -1.61 18.58 -11.03
C ALA A 156 -1.24 18.51 -9.54
N ASP A 157 0.01 18.77 -9.22
CA ASP A 157 0.50 18.96 -7.87
C ASP A 157 0.83 20.45 -7.63
N PRO A 158 -0.12 21.22 -7.08
CA PRO A 158 0.12 22.64 -6.81
C PRO A 158 1.21 22.85 -5.72
N GLN A 159 1.43 21.84 -4.88
CA GLN A 159 2.43 21.91 -3.80
C GLN A 159 3.84 21.56 -4.29
N LYS A 160 3.94 20.88 -5.43
CA LYS A 160 5.21 20.34 -5.96
C LYS A 160 6.03 19.59 -4.89
N SER A 161 5.33 18.82 -4.04
CA SER A 161 5.98 18.05 -2.99
C SER A 161 6.83 16.92 -3.57
N LEU A 162 8.10 16.85 -3.20
CA LEU A 162 8.99 15.74 -3.54
C LEU A 162 8.53 14.42 -2.90
N PHE A 163 7.84 14.50 -1.75
CA PHE A 163 7.29 13.34 -1.05
C PHE A 163 5.86 13.01 -1.48
N ARG A 164 5.38 13.59 -2.58
CA ARG A 164 4.05 13.27 -3.10
C ARG A 164 3.87 11.78 -3.35
N ALA A 165 4.94 11.12 -3.83
CA ALA A 165 4.95 9.69 -4.11
C ALA A 165 6.26 9.06 -3.62
N VAL A 166 6.17 8.14 -2.66
CA VAL A 166 7.31 7.51 -2.01
C VAL A 166 7.15 5.99 -2.02
N SER A 167 8.19 5.28 -2.45
CA SER A 167 8.32 3.84 -2.28
C SER A 167 9.30 3.53 -1.16
N MET A 168 8.87 2.71 -0.20
CA MET A 168 9.74 2.18 0.85
C MET A 168 10.43 0.89 0.40
N THR A 169 11.15 0.97 -0.73
CA THR A 169 11.86 -0.14 -1.38
C THR A 169 13.26 0.29 -1.81
N GLN A 170 14.15 -0.68 -2.00
CA GLN A 170 15.52 -0.40 -2.45
C GLN A 170 15.55 0.15 -3.88
N ASN A 171 14.73 -0.43 -4.76
CA ASN A 171 14.61 -0.03 -6.17
C ASN A 171 13.22 0.54 -6.43
N MET A 172 13.12 1.46 -7.40
CA MET A 172 11.84 2.02 -7.81
C MET A 172 10.93 0.92 -8.38
N PRO A 173 9.78 0.63 -7.74
CA PRO A 173 8.85 -0.39 -8.23
C PRO A 173 8.23 0.05 -9.56
N ARG A 174 7.90 -0.94 -10.38
CA ARG A 174 7.33 -0.72 -11.71
C ARG A 174 6.06 0.14 -11.66
N ALA A 175 5.22 -0.02 -10.64
CA ALA A 175 4.00 0.76 -10.44
C ALA A 175 4.24 2.27 -10.35
N MET A 176 5.43 2.68 -9.88
CA MET A 176 5.78 4.08 -9.66
C MET A 176 6.76 4.63 -10.71
N GLN A 177 7.21 3.82 -11.68
CA GLN A 177 8.05 4.30 -12.80
C GLN A 177 7.22 5.11 -13.77
N GLY A 178 7.78 6.22 -14.28
CA GLY A 178 7.15 7.08 -15.29
C GLY A 178 7.62 8.53 -15.20
N LYS A 179 6.86 9.46 -15.83
CA LYS A 179 7.25 10.88 -15.96
C LYS A 179 7.00 11.72 -14.71
N ALA A 180 6.06 11.31 -13.84
CA ALA A 180 5.82 12.03 -12.59
C ALA A 180 6.97 11.75 -11.60
N PRO A 181 7.46 12.77 -10.84
CA PRO A 181 8.50 12.57 -9.83
C PRO A 181 8.05 11.61 -8.74
N THR A 182 8.91 10.63 -8.44
CA THR A 182 8.71 9.62 -7.39
C THR A 182 10.03 9.33 -6.69
N LEU A 183 9.99 8.98 -5.41
CA LEU A 183 11.17 8.64 -4.63
C LEU A 183 11.15 7.17 -4.20
N ALA A 184 12.29 6.49 -4.31
CA ALA A 184 12.52 5.20 -3.66
C ALA A 184 13.46 5.42 -2.47
N ILE A 185 13.01 5.08 -1.27
CA ILE A 185 13.71 5.29 -0.01
C ILE A 185 13.61 4.00 0.80
N SER A 186 14.70 3.27 0.92
CA SER A 186 14.70 2.03 1.72
C SER A 186 14.62 2.28 3.22
N ASN A 187 15.15 3.42 3.69
CA ASN A 187 15.13 3.82 5.10
C ASN A 187 15.24 5.35 5.21
N LEU A 188 14.28 5.99 5.86
CA LEU A 188 14.27 7.44 6.07
C LEU A 188 15.48 7.94 6.89
N ALA A 189 15.96 7.16 7.85
CA ALA A 189 17.13 7.51 8.65
C ALA A 189 18.43 7.58 7.83
N ASP A 190 18.48 6.79 6.74
CA ASP A 190 19.60 6.74 5.80
C ASP A 190 19.45 7.67 4.60
N PHE A 191 18.30 8.36 4.49
CA PHE A 191 18.05 9.31 3.41
C PHE A 191 18.93 10.54 3.58
N ASN A 192 20.18 10.40 3.16
CA ASN A 192 21.24 11.37 3.31
C ASN A 192 22.31 11.19 2.22
N ILE A 193 23.02 12.26 1.88
CA ILE A 193 24.23 12.15 1.05
C ILE A 193 25.33 11.55 1.91
N ARG A 194 25.73 10.31 1.63
CA ARG A 194 26.82 9.62 2.33
C ARG A 194 28.14 10.01 1.68
N ALA A 195 28.85 10.96 2.30
CA ALA A 195 30.20 11.36 1.87
C ALA A 195 31.26 11.16 2.99
N GLY A 196 31.05 10.20 3.88
CA GLY A 196 31.95 9.93 5.00
C GLY A 196 32.08 11.12 5.96
N GLN A 197 33.29 11.35 6.48
CA GLN A 197 33.56 12.49 7.38
C GLN A 197 33.42 13.86 6.70
N SER A 198 33.36 13.91 5.38
CA SER A 198 33.24 15.12 4.58
C SER A 198 31.82 15.40 4.11
N SER A 199 30.78 14.73 4.66
CA SER A 199 29.39 14.84 4.23
C SER A 199 28.88 16.28 4.15
N ALA A 200 29.20 17.11 5.13
CA ALA A 200 28.78 18.53 5.16
C ALA A 200 29.43 19.34 4.06
N SER A 201 30.73 19.14 3.81
CA SER A 201 31.50 19.84 2.76
C SER A 201 31.07 19.39 1.36
N VAL A 202 30.83 18.10 1.19
CA VAL A 202 30.36 17.54 -0.10
C VAL A 202 28.93 17.98 -0.37
N GLN A 203 28.07 18.01 0.63
CA GLN A 203 26.70 18.51 0.51
C GLN A 203 26.68 20.01 0.11
N GLY A 204 27.48 20.84 0.78
CA GLY A 204 27.64 22.25 0.42
C GLY A 204 28.28 22.45 -0.96
N GLY A 205 29.21 21.58 -1.35
CA GLY A 205 29.79 21.59 -2.69
C GLY A 205 28.79 21.20 -3.79
N PHE A 206 27.94 20.22 -3.53
CA PHE A 206 26.84 19.86 -4.44
C PHE A 206 25.79 20.97 -4.54
N GLU A 207 25.40 21.59 -3.42
CA GLU A 207 24.50 22.75 -3.41
C GLU A 207 25.09 23.89 -4.26
N ALA A 208 26.37 24.21 -4.09
CA ALA A 208 27.05 25.24 -4.86
C ALA A 208 27.17 24.92 -6.37
N ILE A 209 27.39 23.64 -6.71
CA ILE A 209 27.43 23.19 -8.12
C ILE A 209 26.03 23.27 -8.74
N TYR A 210 25.00 22.86 -8.03
CA TYR A 210 23.61 22.95 -8.49
C TYR A 210 23.16 24.41 -8.64
N ASP A 211 23.55 25.29 -7.73
CA ASP A 211 23.26 26.73 -7.79
C ASP A 211 23.97 27.42 -8.99
N GLN A 212 25.07 26.87 -9.50
CA GLN A 212 25.80 27.35 -10.66
C GLN A 212 25.35 26.73 -12.00
N THR A 213 24.47 25.72 -11.97
CA THR A 213 24.05 25.03 -13.20
C THR A 213 22.96 25.83 -13.91
N VAL A 214 23.23 26.21 -15.16
CA VAL A 214 22.37 27.10 -16.00
C VAL A 214 21.06 26.43 -16.46
N ASN A 215 20.79 25.18 -16.08
CA ASN A 215 19.62 24.44 -16.54
C ASN A 215 18.50 24.48 -15.49
N ASP A 216 17.53 25.38 -15.66
CA ASP A 216 16.44 25.67 -14.72
C ASP A 216 15.70 24.45 -14.16
N SER A 217 15.54 23.39 -14.96
CA SER A 217 14.82 22.20 -14.51
C SER A 217 15.63 21.31 -13.56
N LEU A 218 16.95 21.23 -13.72
CA LEU A 218 17.86 20.52 -12.82
C LEU A 218 18.11 21.34 -11.54
N HIS A 219 18.20 22.65 -11.66
CA HIS A 219 18.42 23.57 -10.55
C HIS A 219 17.25 23.50 -9.54
N GLY A 220 16.00 23.57 -10.02
CA GLY A 220 14.82 23.43 -9.16
C GLY A 220 14.78 22.09 -8.41
N THR A 221 15.00 20.99 -9.10
CA THR A 221 14.92 19.61 -8.54
C THR A 221 16.01 19.36 -7.49
N GLY A 222 17.24 19.81 -7.73
CA GLY A 222 18.35 19.64 -6.78
C GLY A 222 18.10 20.38 -5.47
N LYS A 223 17.74 21.65 -5.54
CA LYS A 223 17.45 22.49 -4.35
C LYS A 223 16.28 21.93 -3.54
N GLU A 224 15.19 21.55 -4.19
CA GLU A 224 14.03 20.95 -3.53
C GLU A 224 14.40 19.61 -2.85
N THR A 225 15.30 18.82 -3.42
CA THR A 225 15.80 17.57 -2.81
C THR A 225 16.58 17.83 -1.52
N PHE A 226 17.48 18.82 -1.52
CA PHE A 226 18.23 19.22 -0.32
C PHE A 226 17.31 19.78 0.78
N GLU A 227 16.35 20.61 0.41
CA GLU A 227 15.34 21.14 1.34
C GLU A 227 14.53 19.99 1.97
N ALA A 228 14.15 19.00 1.19
CA ALA A 228 13.44 17.82 1.65
C ALA A 228 14.28 16.96 2.61
N ILE A 229 15.56 16.72 2.31
CA ILE A 229 16.50 16.02 3.19
C ILE A 229 16.64 16.75 4.52
N ASN A 230 16.83 18.08 4.48
CA ASN A 230 16.97 18.89 5.68
C ASN A 230 15.70 18.88 6.54
N TYR A 231 14.53 18.91 5.90
CA TYR A 231 13.24 18.79 6.60
C TYR A 231 13.10 17.43 7.28
N LEU A 232 13.39 16.32 6.60
CA LEU A 232 13.34 14.98 7.20
C LEU A 232 14.32 14.85 8.39
N LYS A 233 15.50 15.48 8.31
CA LYS A 233 16.44 15.52 9.45
C LYS A 233 15.86 16.25 10.66
N GLN A 234 15.12 17.35 10.44
CA GLN A 234 14.48 18.12 11.53
C GLN A 234 13.33 17.34 12.19
N VAL A 235 12.55 16.56 11.40
CA VAL A 235 11.49 15.68 11.91
C VAL A 235 12.06 14.52 12.72
N ASN A 236 13.36 14.25 12.60
CA ASN A 236 14.12 13.23 13.31
C ASN A 236 13.42 11.83 13.31
N PRO A 237 13.40 11.15 12.16
CA PRO A 237 12.73 9.84 12.04
C PRO A 237 13.21 8.80 13.07
N ALA A 238 14.47 8.90 13.52
CA ALA A 238 15.05 7.98 14.51
C ALA A 238 14.42 8.09 15.91
N GLN A 239 13.80 9.21 16.23
CA GLN A 239 13.10 9.43 17.51
C GLN A 239 11.59 9.24 17.44
N TYR A 240 11.07 8.88 16.26
CA TYR A 240 9.63 8.66 16.11
C TYR A 240 9.15 7.53 17.02
N LYS A 241 8.07 7.79 17.72
CA LYS A 241 7.35 6.79 18.50
C LYS A 241 5.94 6.63 17.94
N ALA A 242 5.54 5.39 17.69
CA ALA A 242 4.17 5.09 17.29
C ALA A 242 3.18 5.57 18.35
N GLU A 243 2.06 6.13 17.91
CA GLU A 243 0.99 6.66 18.77
C GLU A 243 -0.09 5.60 19.03
N ASN A 244 -1.05 5.94 19.90
CA ASN A 244 -2.22 5.12 20.19
C ASN A 244 -1.91 3.68 20.62
N GLY A 245 -0.71 3.41 21.17
CA GLY A 245 -0.31 2.07 21.57
C GLY A 245 0.03 1.14 20.41
N ALA A 246 0.21 1.65 19.20
CA ALA A 246 0.57 0.84 18.03
C ALA A 246 1.93 0.16 18.23
N ASN A 247 1.99 -1.12 17.89
CA ASN A 247 3.20 -1.94 18.01
C ASN A 247 3.52 -2.61 16.67
N TYR A 248 4.45 -2.02 15.93
CA TYR A 248 4.90 -2.58 14.66
C TYR A 248 5.80 -3.79 14.87
N PRO A 249 5.63 -4.88 14.08
CA PRO A 249 6.55 -6.00 14.13
C PRO A 249 7.97 -5.56 13.71
N ARG A 250 8.99 -6.09 14.41
CA ARG A 250 10.41 -5.78 14.17
C ARG A 250 10.93 -6.56 12.95
N ASN A 251 10.41 -6.25 11.78
CA ASN A 251 10.84 -6.80 10.50
C ASN A 251 10.86 -5.68 9.42
N PRO A 252 11.45 -5.92 8.25
CA PRO A 252 11.54 -4.90 7.20
C PRO A 252 10.19 -4.30 6.80
N PHE A 253 9.15 -5.12 6.65
CA PHE A 253 7.82 -4.66 6.27
C PHE A 253 7.17 -3.78 7.36
N GLY A 254 7.24 -4.19 8.63
CA GLY A 254 6.77 -3.38 9.75
C GLY A 254 7.48 -2.02 9.83
N ASN A 255 8.79 -2.02 9.57
CA ASN A 255 9.57 -0.78 9.53
C ASN A 255 9.18 0.11 8.35
N SER A 256 8.91 -0.45 7.17
CA SER A 256 8.42 0.31 6.02
C SER A 256 7.09 1.01 6.32
N LEU A 257 6.12 0.31 6.94
CA LEU A 257 4.85 0.90 7.33
C LEU A 257 4.98 1.96 8.43
N LEU A 258 5.88 1.76 9.40
CA LEU A 258 6.22 2.75 10.41
C LEU A 258 6.73 4.04 9.76
N GLN A 259 7.62 3.95 8.78
CA GLN A 259 8.18 5.09 8.07
C GLN A 259 7.14 5.80 7.19
N ILE A 260 6.22 5.05 6.57
CA ILE A 260 5.07 5.63 5.86
C ILE A 260 4.19 6.44 6.84
N ALA A 261 3.93 5.91 8.04
CA ALA A 261 3.20 6.64 9.07
C ALA A 261 3.91 7.94 9.48
N GLN A 262 5.23 7.91 9.60
CA GLN A 262 6.04 9.11 9.87
C GLN A 262 5.85 10.18 8.80
N LEU A 263 5.92 9.82 7.51
CA LEU A 263 5.74 10.75 6.40
C LEU A 263 4.32 11.36 6.41
N ILE A 264 3.29 10.53 6.64
CA ILE A 264 1.90 11.01 6.74
C ILE A 264 1.73 11.99 7.89
N LYS A 265 2.27 11.68 9.07
CA LYS A 265 2.17 12.54 10.26
C LYS A 265 3.00 13.81 10.14
N ALA A 266 4.12 13.75 9.44
CA ALA A 266 4.94 14.92 9.14
C ALA A 266 4.26 15.91 8.16
N GLY A 267 3.16 15.50 7.50
CA GLY A 267 2.42 16.39 6.62
C GLY A 267 3.18 16.79 5.35
N VAL A 268 4.10 15.94 4.89
CA VAL A 268 4.97 16.21 3.72
C VAL A 268 4.23 16.21 2.38
N GLY A 269 2.90 16.07 2.39
CA GLY A 269 2.09 16.04 1.17
C GLY A 269 2.11 14.68 0.46
N LEU A 270 2.29 13.59 1.20
CA LEU A 270 2.26 12.22 0.66
C LEU A 270 0.86 11.90 0.10
N GLU A 271 0.80 11.50 -1.16
CA GLU A 271 -0.42 11.10 -1.86
C GLU A 271 -0.39 9.62 -2.23
N VAL A 272 0.80 9.09 -2.58
CA VAL A 272 1.00 7.67 -2.90
C VAL A 272 2.20 7.14 -2.11
N ALA A 273 1.98 6.08 -1.36
CA ALA A 273 3.05 5.28 -0.78
C ALA A 273 3.02 3.86 -1.37
N PHE A 274 4.18 3.28 -1.57
CA PHE A 274 4.32 1.89 -2.00
C PHE A 274 5.29 1.16 -1.08
N THR A 275 5.00 -0.09 -0.78
CA THR A 275 5.93 -1.03 -0.17
C THR A 275 5.61 -2.44 -0.61
N ASP A 276 6.53 -3.36 -0.43
CA ASP A 276 6.32 -4.77 -0.73
C ASP A 276 6.76 -5.70 0.41
N ILE A 277 6.30 -6.92 0.34
CA ILE A 277 6.69 -8.01 1.23
C ILE A 277 6.79 -9.28 0.40
N GLY A 278 7.95 -9.91 0.39
CA GLY A 278 8.23 -11.14 -0.34
C GLY A 278 8.09 -12.41 0.51
N GLY A 279 8.41 -13.53 -0.12
CA GLY A 279 8.44 -14.85 0.54
C GLY A 279 7.16 -15.66 0.38
N TRP A 280 6.21 -15.21 -0.43
CA TRP A 280 4.91 -15.88 -0.60
C TRP A 280 4.94 -17.07 -1.57
N ASP A 281 6.08 -17.36 -2.22
CA ASP A 281 6.23 -18.46 -3.18
C ASP A 281 6.40 -19.81 -2.48
N THR A 282 5.32 -20.30 -1.88
CA THR A 282 5.29 -21.42 -0.93
C THR A 282 5.05 -22.77 -1.63
N HIS A 283 5.98 -23.18 -2.50
CA HIS A 283 5.89 -24.47 -3.21
C HIS A 283 6.10 -25.69 -2.33
N VAL A 284 6.82 -25.54 -1.21
CA VAL A 284 7.20 -26.65 -0.34
C VAL A 284 6.94 -26.29 1.11
N ASN A 285 6.28 -27.20 1.83
CA ASN A 285 6.00 -27.06 3.26
C ASN A 285 5.40 -25.68 3.63
N GLU A 286 4.40 -25.26 2.89
CA GLU A 286 3.69 -23.98 3.10
C GLU A 286 3.19 -23.85 4.54
N GLY A 287 2.73 -24.97 5.10
CA GLY A 287 2.11 -25.03 6.41
C GLY A 287 0.62 -24.74 6.37
N ASN A 288 0.01 -24.79 7.55
CA ASN A 288 -1.39 -24.47 7.79
C ASN A 288 -1.48 -23.41 8.90
N GLN A 289 -1.96 -23.75 10.12
CA GLN A 289 -1.98 -22.83 11.28
C GLN A 289 -0.58 -22.40 11.72
N GLN A 290 0.44 -23.19 11.35
CA GLN A 290 1.86 -22.94 11.60
C GLN A 290 2.64 -23.15 10.30
N GLY A 291 3.84 -22.59 10.24
CA GLY A 291 4.71 -22.72 9.08
C GLY A 291 5.00 -21.38 8.41
N GLN A 292 5.48 -21.45 7.18
CA GLN A 292 5.96 -20.29 6.44
C GLN A 292 4.84 -19.28 6.17
N LEU A 293 3.72 -19.72 5.60
CA LEU A 293 2.56 -18.87 5.29
C LEU A 293 2.02 -18.22 6.57
N SER A 294 1.82 -19.00 7.64
CA SER A 294 1.34 -18.53 8.93
C SER A 294 2.19 -17.39 9.51
N ASN A 295 3.52 -17.54 9.47
CA ASN A 295 4.45 -16.52 9.97
C ASN A 295 4.40 -15.23 9.15
N LEU A 296 4.34 -15.34 7.82
CA LEU A 296 4.20 -14.20 6.91
C LEU A 296 2.88 -13.47 7.14
N LEU A 297 1.76 -14.18 7.22
CA LEU A 297 0.42 -13.60 7.45
C LEU A 297 0.34 -12.88 8.81
N ARG A 298 0.97 -13.44 9.85
CA ARG A 298 1.04 -12.79 11.17
C ARG A 298 1.77 -11.47 11.12
N GLY A 299 2.96 -11.44 10.52
CA GLY A 299 3.76 -10.22 10.35
C GLY A 299 3.04 -9.19 9.49
N PHE A 300 2.42 -9.62 8.41
CA PHE A 300 1.66 -8.80 7.49
C PHE A 300 0.46 -8.12 8.16
N SER A 301 -0.42 -8.89 8.80
CA SER A 301 -1.61 -8.34 9.44
C SER A 301 -1.28 -7.47 10.65
N SER A 302 -0.27 -7.86 11.44
CA SER A 302 0.16 -7.06 12.60
C SER A 302 0.72 -5.71 12.18
N ALA A 303 1.48 -5.64 11.09
CA ALA A 303 2.04 -4.39 10.58
C ALA A 303 0.96 -3.43 10.07
N ILE A 304 -0.02 -3.94 9.31
CA ILE A 304 -1.15 -3.13 8.80
C ILE A 304 -2.06 -2.67 9.94
N ALA A 305 -2.35 -3.54 10.91
CA ALA A 305 -3.13 -3.17 12.09
C ALA A 305 -2.40 -2.12 12.96
N ALA A 306 -1.07 -2.24 13.10
CA ALA A 306 -0.27 -1.23 13.78
C ALA A 306 -0.32 0.12 13.05
N LEU A 307 -0.19 0.13 11.72
CA LEU A 307 -0.33 1.33 10.91
C LEU A 307 -1.70 2.01 11.10
N TYR A 308 -2.77 1.21 11.07
CA TYR A 308 -4.13 1.72 11.28
C TYR A 308 -4.28 2.36 12.67
N THR A 309 -3.79 1.69 13.71
CA THR A 309 -3.82 2.17 15.10
C THR A 309 -2.99 3.44 15.25
N ASP A 310 -1.78 3.46 14.71
CA ASP A 310 -0.84 4.56 14.80
C ASP A 310 -1.37 5.84 14.13
N LEU A 311 -1.97 5.72 12.95
CA LEU A 311 -2.54 6.84 12.21
C LEU A 311 -3.84 7.38 12.84
N GLY A 312 -4.60 6.57 13.59
CA GLY A 312 -5.83 6.99 14.27
C GLY A 312 -6.79 7.72 13.33
N GLN A 313 -7.18 8.96 13.68
CA GLN A 313 -8.09 9.78 12.85
C GLN A 313 -7.54 10.14 11.47
N ARG A 314 -6.22 10.03 11.23
CA ARG A 314 -5.65 10.26 9.89
C ARG A 314 -6.07 9.18 8.90
N MET A 315 -6.55 8.02 9.39
CA MET A 315 -7.13 6.98 8.54
C MET A 315 -8.40 7.41 7.78
N ASP A 316 -9.00 8.55 8.11
CA ASP A 316 -10.09 9.15 7.30
C ASP A 316 -9.62 9.55 5.89
N ASP A 317 -8.32 9.81 5.76
CA ASP A 317 -7.69 10.24 4.52
C ASP A 317 -6.75 9.19 3.92
N VAL A 318 -6.69 7.98 4.50
CA VAL A 318 -5.78 6.91 4.07
C VAL A 318 -6.58 5.67 3.66
N VAL A 319 -6.20 5.11 2.52
CA VAL A 319 -6.63 3.77 2.08
C VAL A 319 -5.39 2.91 1.89
N VAL A 320 -5.40 1.72 2.46
CA VAL A 320 -4.40 0.66 2.21
C VAL A 320 -5.00 -0.34 1.24
N LEU A 321 -4.28 -0.63 0.16
CA LEU A 321 -4.61 -1.65 -0.84
C LEU A 321 -3.52 -2.71 -0.86
N THR A 322 -3.90 -3.98 -0.78
CA THR A 322 -2.95 -5.08 -0.98
C THR A 322 -3.16 -5.74 -2.34
N MET A 323 -2.09 -6.21 -2.96
CA MET A 323 -2.11 -6.90 -4.24
C MET A 323 -1.04 -7.98 -4.29
N SER A 324 -1.27 -8.99 -5.11
CA SER A 324 -0.30 -10.02 -5.48
C SER A 324 -0.43 -10.30 -6.96
N GLU A 325 0.63 -10.79 -7.59
CA GLU A 325 0.69 -10.97 -9.04
C GLU A 325 -0.33 -11.97 -9.58
N PHE A 326 -0.54 -13.09 -8.88
CA PHE A 326 -1.57 -14.11 -9.10
C PHE A 326 -1.82 -14.89 -7.81
N GLY A 327 -2.71 -15.87 -7.82
CA GLY A 327 -2.99 -16.79 -6.71
C GLY A 327 -2.22 -18.11 -6.84
N ARG A 328 -2.61 -19.06 -6.02
CA ARG A 328 -2.07 -20.41 -6.02
C ARG A 328 -3.08 -21.43 -6.56
N THR A 329 -2.58 -22.61 -6.95
CA THR A 329 -3.45 -23.74 -7.33
C THR A 329 -4.50 -24.01 -6.25
N ALA A 330 -5.71 -24.39 -6.67
CA ALA A 330 -6.75 -24.80 -5.73
C ALA A 330 -6.34 -26.05 -4.95
N LYS A 331 -5.69 -27.01 -5.62
CA LYS A 331 -5.17 -28.24 -5.03
C LYS A 331 -3.77 -28.03 -4.49
N GLU A 332 -3.48 -28.59 -3.29
CA GLU A 332 -2.10 -28.70 -2.80
C GLU A 332 -1.26 -29.61 -3.68
N ASN A 333 0.04 -29.35 -3.76
CA ASN A 333 0.99 -30.19 -4.50
C ASN A 333 1.57 -31.34 -3.63
N GLY A 334 2.40 -32.20 -4.24
CA GLY A 334 2.99 -33.33 -3.53
C GLY A 334 4.00 -32.98 -2.44
N ASN A 335 4.39 -31.71 -2.32
CA ASN A 335 5.35 -31.21 -1.35
C ASN A 335 4.68 -30.43 -0.18
N ARG A 336 3.37 -30.59 0.02
CA ARG A 336 2.58 -29.86 1.03
C ARG A 336 2.72 -28.33 0.88
N GLY A 337 2.66 -27.87 -0.34
CA GLY A 337 2.65 -26.47 -0.75
C GLY A 337 1.68 -26.30 -1.91
N THR A 338 1.83 -25.21 -2.63
CA THR A 338 0.97 -24.89 -3.77
C THR A 338 1.81 -24.42 -4.95
N ASP A 339 1.34 -24.69 -6.17
CA ASP A 339 1.97 -24.16 -7.37
C ASP A 339 1.31 -22.84 -7.82
N HIS A 340 1.89 -22.18 -8.83
CA HIS A 340 1.33 -20.94 -9.37
C HIS A 340 -0.07 -21.17 -9.92
N GLY A 341 -1.01 -20.31 -9.52
CA GLY A 341 -2.41 -20.37 -9.92
C GLY A 341 -2.85 -19.09 -10.66
N HIS A 342 -4.11 -18.67 -10.45
CA HIS A 342 -4.66 -17.54 -11.19
C HIS A 342 -5.29 -16.50 -10.26
N ALA A 343 -6.59 -16.58 -9.93
CA ALA A 343 -7.23 -15.59 -9.06
C ALA A 343 -6.76 -15.68 -7.61
N ASN A 344 -6.84 -14.55 -6.91
CA ASN A 344 -6.37 -14.36 -5.55
C ASN A 344 -7.40 -13.59 -4.70
N ALA A 345 -7.00 -13.14 -3.52
CA ALA A 345 -7.76 -12.22 -2.67
C ALA A 345 -6.97 -10.93 -2.43
N MET A 346 -7.70 -9.82 -2.30
CA MET A 346 -7.16 -8.50 -1.98
C MET A 346 -7.80 -7.97 -0.70
N PHE A 347 -7.03 -7.22 0.10
CA PHE A 347 -7.53 -6.46 1.23
C PHE A 347 -7.56 -4.96 0.91
N VAL A 348 -8.62 -4.30 1.34
CA VAL A 348 -8.73 -2.83 1.32
C VAL A 348 -9.06 -2.37 2.74
N VAL A 349 -8.21 -1.50 3.31
CA VAL A 349 -8.34 -1.03 4.69
C VAL A 349 -8.41 0.50 4.74
N GLY A 350 -9.32 1.05 5.53
CA GLY A 350 -9.46 2.50 5.72
C GLY A 350 -10.80 2.90 6.32
N ASN A 351 -10.93 4.14 6.78
CA ASN A 351 -12.18 4.61 7.36
C ASN A 351 -13.27 4.86 6.32
N SER A 352 -12.91 5.16 5.06
CA SER A 352 -13.84 5.29 3.93
C SER A 352 -14.23 3.96 3.29
N VAL A 353 -13.66 2.83 3.78
CA VAL A 353 -13.94 1.50 3.25
C VAL A 353 -15.28 0.99 3.77
N ARG A 354 -16.07 0.41 2.89
CA ARG A 354 -17.29 -0.35 3.23
C ARG A 354 -16.93 -1.78 3.58
N GLY A 355 -16.22 -1.95 4.69
CA GLY A 355 -15.71 -3.22 5.16
C GLY A 355 -16.75 -4.08 5.89
N GLY A 356 -16.26 -5.19 6.50
CA GLY A 356 -17.10 -6.22 7.10
C GLY A 356 -17.87 -7.02 6.05
N LYS A 357 -17.31 -7.15 4.85
CA LYS A 357 -17.90 -7.89 3.73
C LYS A 357 -16.81 -8.48 2.84
N VAL A 358 -17.04 -9.68 2.33
CA VAL A 358 -16.30 -10.30 1.23
C VAL A 358 -17.00 -9.93 -0.08
N TYR A 359 -16.26 -9.27 -0.97
CA TYR A 359 -16.69 -8.83 -2.29
C TYR A 359 -16.20 -9.78 -3.36
N GLY A 360 -16.79 -9.72 -4.53
CA GLY A 360 -16.57 -10.60 -5.65
C GLY A 360 -17.66 -11.66 -5.73
N GLU A 361 -17.79 -12.28 -6.88
CA GLU A 361 -18.62 -13.45 -7.08
C GLU A 361 -17.78 -14.69 -6.81
N TRP A 362 -18.23 -15.55 -5.91
CA TRP A 362 -17.50 -16.78 -5.60
C TRP A 362 -17.78 -17.83 -6.67
N PRO A 363 -16.74 -18.29 -7.42
CA PRO A 363 -16.97 -19.22 -8.53
C PRO A 363 -17.18 -20.66 -8.06
N GLY A 364 -16.75 -21.01 -6.84
CA GLY A 364 -16.69 -22.37 -6.34
C GLY A 364 -15.35 -23.04 -6.62
N LEU A 365 -15.18 -24.29 -6.10
CA LEU A 365 -13.96 -25.10 -6.24
C LEU A 365 -14.22 -26.49 -6.85
N LYS A 366 -15.36 -26.72 -7.49
CA LYS A 366 -15.57 -27.92 -8.30
C LYS A 366 -14.69 -27.86 -9.55
N SER A 367 -14.32 -29.00 -10.09
CA SER A 367 -13.43 -29.10 -11.25
C SER A 367 -13.91 -28.28 -12.46
N ASP A 368 -15.22 -28.22 -12.70
CA ASP A 368 -15.85 -27.43 -13.76
C ASP A 368 -15.97 -25.94 -13.47
N GLN A 369 -15.75 -25.54 -12.21
CA GLN A 369 -15.77 -24.14 -11.75
C GLN A 369 -14.36 -23.53 -11.70
N LEU A 370 -13.32 -24.36 -11.77
CA LEU A 370 -11.94 -23.91 -11.73
C LEU A 370 -11.48 -23.42 -13.11
N ASN A 371 -10.64 -22.40 -13.13
CA ASN A 371 -9.90 -21.99 -14.31
C ASN A 371 -8.97 -23.15 -14.74
N GLU A 372 -9.16 -23.63 -15.98
CA GLU A 372 -8.44 -24.79 -16.54
C GLU A 372 -8.57 -26.08 -15.66
N GLY A 373 -9.64 -26.20 -14.87
CA GLY A 373 -9.84 -27.30 -13.93
C GLY A 373 -8.83 -27.36 -12.77
N ARG A 374 -8.11 -26.26 -12.50
CA ARG A 374 -6.92 -26.25 -11.66
C ARG A 374 -6.86 -25.09 -10.66
N ASP A 375 -7.11 -23.86 -11.12
CA ASP A 375 -6.89 -22.65 -10.34
C ASP A 375 -8.23 -21.98 -9.97
N LEU A 376 -8.27 -21.17 -8.93
CA LEU A 376 -9.45 -20.36 -8.65
C LEU A 376 -9.76 -19.47 -9.87
N ALA A 377 -11.00 -19.55 -10.36
CA ALA A 377 -11.43 -18.77 -11.50
C ALA A 377 -11.52 -17.26 -11.15
N LEU A 378 -11.17 -16.42 -12.11
CA LEU A 378 -11.24 -14.97 -11.97
C LEU A 378 -12.68 -14.48 -12.17
N THR A 379 -13.23 -13.76 -11.20
CA THR A 379 -14.53 -13.08 -11.28
C THR A 379 -14.43 -11.58 -11.12
N THR A 380 -13.28 -11.08 -10.65
CA THR A 380 -13.03 -9.65 -10.46
C THR A 380 -11.70 -9.28 -11.10
N ASP A 381 -11.73 -8.45 -12.14
CA ASP A 381 -10.52 -7.82 -12.65
C ASP A 381 -9.95 -6.87 -11.59
N PHE A 382 -8.66 -6.99 -11.28
CA PHE A 382 -8.03 -6.15 -10.26
C PHE A 382 -8.20 -4.64 -10.53
N ARG A 383 -8.35 -4.25 -11.80
CA ARG A 383 -8.57 -2.86 -12.21
C ARG A 383 -9.94 -2.32 -11.82
N ASP A 384 -10.94 -3.19 -11.54
CA ASP A 384 -12.23 -2.80 -10.97
C ASP A 384 -12.02 -2.18 -9.57
N VAL A 385 -11.10 -2.76 -8.77
CA VAL A 385 -10.77 -2.30 -7.42
C VAL A 385 -9.82 -1.10 -7.47
N PHE A 386 -8.76 -1.18 -8.27
CA PHE A 386 -7.78 -0.10 -8.42
C PHE A 386 -8.43 1.16 -8.98
N GLY A 387 -9.30 1.00 -9.99
CA GLY A 387 -10.05 2.09 -10.61
C GLY A 387 -11.01 2.76 -9.64
N GLU A 388 -11.70 1.97 -8.80
CA GLU A 388 -12.58 2.52 -7.77
C GLU A 388 -11.79 3.36 -6.74
N ILE A 389 -10.64 2.86 -6.28
CA ILE A 389 -9.77 3.58 -5.33
C ILE A 389 -9.21 4.85 -5.99
N ALA A 390 -8.68 4.73 -7.21
CA ALA A 390 -8.16 5.89 -7.94
C ALA A 390 -9.25 6.97 -8.12
N TYR A 391 -10.47 6.58 -8.46
CA TYR A 391 -11.57 7.51 -8.70
C TYR A 391 -12.15 8.09 -7.40
N LYS A 392 -12.61 7.23 -6.47
CA LYS A 392 -13.34 7.67 -5.27
C LYS A 392 -12.44 8.23 -4.18
N HIS A 393 -11.24 7.67 -4.01
CA HIS A 393 -10.34 8.08 -2.94
C HIS A 393 -9.33 9.13 -3.41
N LEU A 394 -8.65 8.87 -4.53
CA LEU A 394 -7.62 9.77 -5.02
C LEU A 394 -8.15 10.88 -5.93
N GLY A 395 -9.41 10.80 -6.40
CA GLY A 395 -10.04 11.80 -7.24
C GLY A 395 -9.57 11.78 -8.71
N ALA A 396 -9.12 10.63 -9.21
CA ALA A 396 -8.75 10.47 -10.61
C ALA A 396 -9.98 10.62 -11.52
N THR A 397 -10.01 11.62 -12.39
CA THR A 397 -11.13 11.86 -13.32
C THR A 397 -10.94 11.12 -14.64
N ASN A 398 -9.70 10.90 -15.08
CA ASN A 398 -9.35 10.24 -16.35
C ASN A 398 -8.83 8.81 -16.09
N LEU A 399 -9.74 7.88 -15.84
CA LEU A 399 -9.39 6.47 -15.60
C LEU A 399 -8.78 5.79 -16.84
N LYS A 400 -9.14 6.20 -18.07
CA LYS A 400 -8.54 5.63 -19.29
C LYS A 400 -7.05 5.95 -19.41
N ALA A 401 -6.62 7.12 -18.95
CA ALA A 401 -5.20 7.45 -18.90
C ALA A 401 -4.46 6.66 -17.82
N VAL A 402 -5.10 6.37 -16.68
CA VAL A 402 -4.50 5.56 -15.60
C VAL A 402 -4.46 4.08 -15.96
N PHE A 403 -5.51 3.56 -16.59
CA PHE A 403 -5.70 2.14 -16.95
C PHE A 403 -5.96 1.99 -18.47
N PRO A 404 -4.94 2.17 -19.32
CA PRO A 404 -5.09 2.05 -20.77
C PRO A 404 -5.53 0.61 -21.14
N GLY A 405 -6.45 0.51 -22.11
CA GLY A 405 -7.01 -0.78 -22.53
C GLY A 405 -8.00 -1.41 -21.55
N TYR A 406 -8.37 -0.72 -20.47
CA TYR A 406 -9.40 -1.18 -19.54
C TYR A 406 -10.73 -0.48 -19.84
N GLU A 407 -11.73 -1.27 -20.28
CA GLU A 407 -13.04 -0.77 -20.69
C GLU A 407 -14.11 -0.78 -19.56
N GLY A 408 -13.78 -1.37 -18.39
CA GLY A 408 -14.75 -1.55 -17.29
C GLY A 408 -15.28 -0.24 -16.70
N GLY A 409 -14.39 0.71 -16.42
CA GLY A 409 -14.74 2.00 -15.85
C GLY A 409 -15.59 1.90 -14.57
N LYS A 410 -16.39 2.94 -14.29
CA LYS A 410 -17.19 3.05 -13.05
C LYS A 410 -18.28 1.99 -12.91
N SER A 411 -18.77 1.41 -14.01
CA SER A 411 -19.82 0.39 -14.00
C SER A 411 -19.34 -0.94 -13.40
N LYS A 412 -18.04 -1.15 -13.34
CA LYS A 412 -17.41 -2.36 -12.79
C LYS A 412 -16.89 -2.20 -11.36
N PHE A 413 -17.03 -1.01 -10.77
CA PHE A 413 -16.63 -0.81 -9.37
C PHE A 413 -17.34 -1.77 -8.43
N ARG A 414 -16.60 -2.32 -7.49
CA ARG A 414 -17.12 -3.32 -6.56
C ARG A 414 -17.87 -2.72 -5.38
N GLY A 415 -17.81 -1.39 -5.20
CA GLY A 415 -18.45 -0.70 -4.09
C GLY A 415 -17.69 -0.84 -2.76
N VAL A 416 -16.38 -1.09 -2.83
CA VAL A 416 -15.53 -1.25 -1.64
C VAL A 416 -15.30 0.07 -0.90
N LEU A 417 -15.52 1.21 -1.56
CA LEU A 417 -15.46 2.54 -0.96
C LEU A 417 -16.84 3.19 -0.88
N GLY A 418 -17.04 3.99 0.18
CA GLY A 418 -18.25 4.77 0.41
C GLY A 418 -18.36 6.01 -0.45
#